data_6e7a533c6e157755d67e3e18f0ed6bc3
#
_entry.id   6e7a533c6e157755d67e3e18f0ed6bc3
#
_cell.length_a   1.000
_cell.length_b   1.000
_cell.length_c   1.000
_cell.angle_alpha   90.00
_cell.angle_beta   90.00
_cell.angle_gamma   90.00
#
_symmetry.space_group_name_H-M   'P 1'
#
loop_
_entity.id
_entity.type
_entity.pdbx_description
1 polymer ?
#
loop_
_entity_poly.entity_id
_entity_poly.type
_entity_poly.pdbx_seq_one_letter_code
_entity_poly.pdbx_strand_id
1 'polypeptide(L)'
;MMKLISEELLDSVSHEARESSRLRMNYNFHESLDSPIHRLLNALEPGTYLPPHRHTDKEETYVVLRGSLLTFFYDDLGNVIEKVNLNPSAGVYGVEIPSGTWHSIIALEPGTVIFEIKSGPYKPLPPEDIAPWAPAPSDLEGAAAVSYTHLR
;
A
#
# COMPACT_ATOMS: atom_id res chain seq x y z
N MET A 1 -22.84 8.69 12.49
CA MET A 1 -22.38 7.87 13.63
C MET A 1 -20.86 7.82 13.66
N MET A 2 -20.30 7.89 14.84
CA MET A 2 -18.86 7.83 15.06
C MET A 2 -18.33 6.41 14.77
N LYS A 3 -17.17 6.34 14.10
CA LYS A 3 -16.47 5.08 13.84
C LYS A 3 -15.15 5.08 14.60
N LEU A 4 -14.81 3.99 15.24
CA LEU A 4 -13.56 3.84 15.99
C LEU A 4 -12.54 3.07 15.15
N ILE A 5 -11.30 3.52 15.22
CA ILE A 5 -10.16 2.72 14.76
C ILE A 5 -9.63 2.00 16.00
N SER A 6 -9.96 0.72 16.12
CA SER A 6 -9.70 -0.09 17.30
C SER A 6 -9.01 -1.39 16.95
N GLU A 7 -8.43 -2.07 17.93
CA GLU A 7 -7.82 -3.39 17.71
C GLU A 7 -8.84 -4.35 17.08
N GLU A 8 -10.09 -4.30 17.53
CA GLU A 8 -11.16 -5.15 16.98
C GLU A 8 -11.34 -4.90 15.48
N LEU A 9 -11.36 -3.63 15.06
CA LEU A 9 -11.48 -3.30 13.64
C LEU A 9 -10.26 -3.74 12.86
N LEU A 10 -9.04 -3.50 13.38
CA LEU A 10 -7.80 -3.93 12.72
C LEU A 10 -7.76 -5.45 12.57
N ASP A 11 -8.15 -6.19 13.61
CA ASP A 11 -8.20 -7.65 13.55
C ASP A 11 -9.20 -8.16 12.51
N SER A 12 -10.36 -7.52 12.41
CA SER A 12 -11.38 -7.88 11.44
C SER A 12 -10.88 -7.69 10.00
N VAL A 13 -10.28 -6.55 9.70
CA VAL A 13 -9.78 -6.27 8.34
C VAL A 13 -8.58 -7.17 8.01
N SER A 14 -7.70 -7.41 8.98
CA SER A 14 -6.56 -8.35 8.80
C SER A 14 -7.03 -9.78 8.56
N HIS A 15 -8.10 -10.22 9.24
CA HIS A 15 -8.68 -11.53 8.97
C HIS A 15 -9.16 -11.63 7.53
N GLU A 16 -9.88 -10.63 7.04
CA GLU A 16 -10.33 -10.60 5.65
C GLU A 16 -9.15 -10.57 4.66
N ALA A 17 -8.08 -9.86 5.00
CA ALA A 17 -6.87 -9.84 4.16
C ALA A 17 -6.25 -11.22 4.03
N ARG A 18 -6.17 -11.98 5.13
CA ARG A 18 -5.64 -13.36 5.12
C ARG A 18 -6.48 -14.30 4.29
N GLU A 19 -7.80 -14.12 4.28
CA GLU A 19 -8.71 -14.92 3.48
C GLU A 19 -8.78 -14.49 2.01
N SER A 20 -8.26 -13.31 1.68
CA SER A 20 -8.22 -12.83 0.30
C SER A 20 -7.11 -13.51 -0.49
N SER A 21 -7.39 -13.85 -1.75
CA SER A 21 -6.37 -14.39 -2.66
C SER A 21 -5.23 -13.39 -2.93
N ARG A 22 -5.49 -12.10 -2.74
CA ARG A 22 -4.49 -11.03 -2.90
C ARG A 22 -3.74 -10.72 -1.60
N LEU A 23 -4.12 -11.32 -0.47
CA LEU A 23 -3.49 -11.10 0.85
C LEU A 23 -3.53 -9.64 1.28
N ARG A 24 -4.60 -8.93 0.90
CA ARG A 24 -4.87 -7.56 1.33
C ARG A 24 -6.35 -7.24 1.30
N MET A 25 -6.77 -6.27 2.12
CA MET A 25 -8.15 -5.84 2.21
C MET A 25 -8.24 -4.38 2.63
N ASN A 26 -9.11 -3.64 1.97
CA ASN A 26 -9.41 -2.25 2.32
C ASN A 26 -10.67 -2.15 3.17
N TYR A 27 -10.68 -1.20 4.09
CA TYR A 27 -11.87 -0.76 4.82
C TYR A 27 -12.00 0.75 4.65
N ASN A 28 -13.02 1.20 3.92
CA ASN A 28 -13.19 2.60 3.55
C ASN A 28 -14.02 3.37 4.58
N PHE A 29 -13.52 4.54 5.01
CA PHE A 29 -14.29 5.46 5.85
C PHE A 29 -15.10 6.44 5.01
N HIS A 30 -14.70 6.69 3.76
CA HIS A 30 -15.48 7.50 2.83
C HIS A 30 -16.73 6.74 2.37
N GLU A 31 -17.82 7.49 2.16
CA GLU A 31 -19.13 6.89 1.88
C GLU A 31 -19.24 6.30 0.49
N SER A 32 -18.53 6.88 -0.48
CA SER A 32 -18.55 6.40 -1.86
C SER A 32 -17.22 6.65 -2.56
N LEU A 33 -17.01 5.97 -3.69
CA LEU A 33 -15.82 6.18 -4.52
C LEU A 33 -15.77 7.57 -5.15
N ASP A 34 -16.89 8.29 -5.18
CA ASP A 34 -16.97 9.66 -5.69
C ASP A 34 -16.61 10.70 -4.61
N SER A 35 -16.42 10.28 -3.37
CA SER A 35 -16.07 11.18 -2.28
C SER A 35 -14.80 11.96 -2.58
N PRO A 36 -14.75 13.26 -2.24
CA PRO A 36 -13.59 14.10 -2.56
C PRO A 36 -12.34 13.76 -1.74
N ILE A 37 -12.50 13.11 -0.61
CA ILE A 37 -11.40 12.69 0.26
C ILE A 37 -11.58 11.20 0.57
N HIS A 38 -10.56 10.40 0.24
CA HIS A 38 -10.53 8.99 0.57
C HIS A 38 -9.69 8.76 1.82
N ARG A 39 -10.27 8.02 2.76
CA ARG A 39 -9.63 7.62 4.02
C ARG A 39 -9.96 6.17 4.22
N LEU A 40 -8.93 5.33 4.35
CA LEU A 40 -9.15 3.90 4.43
C LEU A 40 -8.08 3.21 5.27
N LEU A 41 -8.46 2.08 5.83
CA LEU A 41 -7.49 1.10 6.32
C LEU A 41 -7.12 0.20 5.16
N ASN A 42 -5.85 -0.16 5.09
CA ASN A 42 -5.37 -1.19 4.17
C ASN A 42 -4.63 -2.23 5.01
N ALA A 43 -5.24 -3.39 5.15
CA ALA A 43 -4.61 -4.53 5.82
C ALA A 43 -3.81 -5.32 4.77
N LEU A 44 -2.53 -5.53 5.07
CA LEU A 44 -1.56 -6.11 4.15
C LEU A 44 -0.85 -7.25 4.84
N GLU A 45 -0.89 -8.44 4.24
CA GLU A 45 -0.16 -9.58 4.76
C GLU A 45 1.15 -9.77 3.98
N PRO A 46 2.18 -10.37 4.62
CA PRO A 46 3.39 -10.74 3.88
C PRO A 46 3.05 -11.63 2.69
N GLY A 47 3.65 -11.34 1.55
CA GLY A 47 3.38 -12.02 0.30
C GLY A 47 2.40 -11.31 -0.62
N THR A 48 1.67 -10.29 -0.14
CA THR A 48 0.86 -9.47 -1.04
C THR A 48 1.74 -8.71 -2.02
N TYR A 49 1.33 -8.68 -3.29
CA TYR A 49 2.06 -7.96 -4.32
C TYR A 49 1.22 -6.83 -4.89
N LEU A 50 1.75 -5.62 -4.75
CA LEU A 50 1.22 -4.42 -5.41
C LEU A 50 2.28 -3.99 -6.43
N PRO A 51 1.98 -4.00 -7.73
CA PRO A 51 2.95 -3.54 -8.73
C PRO A 51 3.39 -2.11 -8.42
N PRO A 52 4.66 -1.78 -8.67
CA PRO A 52 5.10 -0.40 -8.62
C PRO A 52 4.21 0.46 -9.52
N HIS A 53 3.74 1.58 -8.99
CA HIS A 53 2.82 2.48 -9.67
C HIS A 53 3.03 3.91 -9.18
N ARG A 54 2.36 4.84 -9.83
CA ARG A 54 2.36 6.26 -9.43
C ARG A 54 0.97 6.84 -9.60
N HIS A 55 0.70 7.92 -8.89
CA HIS A 55 -0.47 8.76 -9.11
C HIS A 55 0.02 10.13 -9.58
N THR A 56 -0.33 10.52 -10.80
CA THR A 56 0.15 11.78 -11.36
C THR A 56 -0.67 12.99 -10.92
N ASP A 57 -1.87 12.75 -10.37
CA ASP A 57 -2.84 13.78 -10.02
C ASP A 57 -3.05 13.96 -8.51
N LYS A 58 -2.35 13.20 -7.68
CA LYS A 58 -2.55 13.28 -6.21
C LYS A 58 -1.32 12.79 -5.44
N GLU A 59 -1.22 13.26 -4.19
CA GLU A 59 -0.34 12.69 -3.18
C GLU A 59 -1.07 11.60 -2.40
N GLU A 60 -0.31 10.74 -1.75
CA GLU A 60 -0.83 9.75 -0.81
C GLU A 60 -0.08 9.86 0.51
N THR A 61 -0.80 9.72 1.62
CA THR A 61 -0.18 9.64 2.95
C THR A 61 -0.49 8.27 3.55
N TYR A 62 0.56 7.58 4.02
CA TYR A 62 0.44 6.32 4.75
C TYR A 62 0.90 6.50 6.19
N VAL A 63 0.10 6.00 7.13
CA VAL A 63 0.46 5.92 8.55
C VAL A 63 0.30 4.48 9.00
N VAL A 64 1.34 3.88 9.56
CA VAL A 64 1.30 2.50 10.05
C VAL A 64 0.63 2.48 11.42
N LEU A 65 -0.48 1.80 11.53
CA LEU A 65 -1.22 1.63 12.78
C LEU A 65 -0.74 0.39 13.54
N ARG A 66 -0.34 -0.66 12.80
CA ARG A 66 0.14 -1.91 13.38
C ARG A 66 1.07 -2.61 12.39
N GLY A 67 2.12 -3.24 12.90
CA GLY A 67 3.08 -3.96 12.07
C GLY A 67 4.17 -3.07 11.50
N SER A 68 4.70 -3.43 10.34
CA SER A 68 5.72 -2.65 9.65
C SER A 68 5.62 -2.81 8.14
N LEU A 69 5.93 -1.72 7.44
CA LEU A 69 5.78 -1.62 5.99
C LEU A 69 7.07 -1.08 5.38
N LEU A 70 7.62 -1.82 4.44
CA LEU A 70 8.76 -1.34 3.66
C LEU A 70 8.23 -0.68 2.39
N THR A 71 8.58 0.58 2.19
CA THR A 71 8.18 1.36 1.02
C THR A 71 9.39 1.58 0.14
N PHE A 72 9.24 1.28 -1.14
CA PHE A 72 10.28 1.46 -2.16
C PHE A 72 9.92 2.60 -3.08
N PHE A 73 10.91 3.41 -3.43
CA PHE A 73 10.79 4.45 -4.44
C PHE A 73 11.73 4.13 -5.61
N TYR A 74 11.27 4.42 -6.82
CA TYR A 74 11.98 4.04 -8.04
C TYR A 74 12.14 5.23 -8.97
N ASP A 75 13.18 5.17 -9.81
CA ASP A 75 13.30 6.05 -10.97
C ASP A 75 12.47 5.52 -12.15
N ASP A 76 12.46 6.23 -13.27
CA ASP A 76 11.68 5.85 -14.44
C ASP A 76 12.17 4.56 -15.11
N LEU A 77 13.35 4.09 -14.79
CA LEU A 77 13.93 2.86 -15.33
C LEU A 77 13.68 1.64 -14.43
N GLY A 78 13.08 1.86 -13.26
CA GLY A 78 12.80 0.79 -12.30
C GLY A 78 13.93 0.54 -11.30
N ASN A 79 14.93 1.41 -11.24
CA ASN A 79 15.97 1.31 -10.21
C ASN A 79 15.42 1.81 -8.88
N VAL A 80 15.69 1.05 -7.81
CA VAL A 80 15.33 1.48 -6.46
C VAL A 80 16.26 2.62 -6.06
N ILE A 81 15.69 3.80 -5.81
CA ILE A 81 16.44 4.98 -5.38
C ILE A 81 16.35 5.21 -3.88
N GLU A 82 15.33 4.69 -3.22
CA GLU A 82 15.17 4.83 -1.77
C GLU A 82 14.30 3.71 -1.21
N LYS A 83 14.62 3.29 0.02
CA LYS A 83 13.83 2.34 0.81
C LYS A 83 13.53 2.99 2.15
N VAL A 84 12.27 2.97 2.56
CA VAL A 84 11.86 3.51 3.86
C VAL A 84 11.11 2.43 4.61
N ASN A 85 11.62 2.06 5.79
CA ASN A 85 10.92 1.13 6.67
C ASN A 85 10.01 1.93 7.60
N LEU A 86 8.70 1.83 7.37
CA LEU A 86 7.69 2.43 8.23
C LEU A 86 7.42 1.46 9.37
N ASN A 87 8.02 1.74 10.53
CA ASN A 87 7.92 0.89 11.70
C ASN A 87 7.77 1.77 12.95
N PRO A 88 6.58 1.81 13.56
CA PRO A 88 6.36 2.60 14.78
C PRO A 88 7.32 2.26 15.90
N SER A 89 7.75 1.00 16.04
CA SER A 89 8.72 0.58 17.05
C SER A 89 10.09 1.21 16.85
N ALA A 90 10.42 1.60 15.62
CA ALA A 90 11.66 2.29 15.28
C ALA A 90 11.49 3.81 15.20
N GLY A 91 10.29 4.33 15.50
CA GLY A 91 10.01 5.76 15.50
C GLY A 91 9.70 6.35 14.13
N VAL A 92 9.45 5.54 13.12
CA VAL A 92 9.06 5.99 11.77
C VAL A 92 7.64 5.53 11.51
N TYR A 93 6.70 6.46 11.53
CA TYR A 93 5.27 6.15 11.58
C TYR A 93 4.59 6.15 10.21
N GLY A 94 5.06 6.96 9.30
CA GLY A 94 4.38 7.10 8.02
C GLY A 94 5.20 7.87 7.00
N VAL A 95 4.62 8.05 5.82
CA VAL A 95 5.27 8.75 4.70
C VAL A 95 4.20 9.47 3.87
N GLU A 96 4.54 10.63 3.37
CA GLU A 96 3.78 11.29 2.32
C GLU A 96 4.49 11.07 0.99
N ILE A 97 3.77 10.48 0.03
CA ILE A 97 4.28 10.14 -1.28
C ILE A 97 3.85 11.24 -2.25
N PRO A 98 4.78 12.03 -2.80
CA PRO A 98 4.45 13.08 -3.76
C PRO A 98 3.80 12.52 -5.03
N SER A 99 2.97 13.34 -5.69
CA SER A 99 2.43 12.95 -6.99
C SER A 99 3.54 12.65 -7.99
N GLY A 100 3.29 11.69 -8.88
CA GLY A 100 4.25 11.29 -9.91
C GLY A 100 5.38 10.39 -9.44
N THR A 101 5.42 10.00 -8.18
CA THR A 101 6.50 9.18 -7.63
C THR A 101 6.20 7.69 -7.78
N TRP A 102 7.07 6.97 -8.48
CA TRP A 102 6.99 5.51 -8.57
C TRP A 102 7.28 4.89 -7.22
N HIS A 103 6.36 4.05 -6.74
CA HIS A 103 6.51 3.41 -5.43
C HIS A 103 5.82 2.04 -5.38
N SER A 104 6.26 1.24 -4.42
CA SER A 104 5.61 -0.02 -4.03
C SER A 104 5.81 -0.27 -2.54
N ILE A 105 5.05 -1.20 -2.00
CA ILE A 105 5.07 -1.51 -0.57
C ILE A 105 5.14 -3.01 -0.34
N ILE A 106 5.78 -3.39 0.75
CA ILE A 106 5.84 -4.78 1.23
C ILE A 106 5.53 -4.79 2.72
N ALA A 107 4.55 -5.59 3.13
CA ALA A 107 4.30 -5.86 4.54
C ALA A 107 5.38 -6.80 5.08
N LEU A 108 6.04 -6.42 6.16
CA LEU A 108 7.10 -7.22 6.78
C LEU A 108 6.59 -8.15 7.87
N GLU A 109 5.41 -7.87 8.42
CA GLU A 109 4.83 -8.63 9.52
C GLU A 109 3.39 -9.02 9.23
N PRO A 110 2.93 -10.19 9.70
CA PRO A 110 1.51 -10.51 9.69
C PRO A 110 0.71 -9.46 10.47
N GLY A 111 -0.51 -9.19 10.01
CA GLY A 111 -1.40 -8.25 10.68
C GLY A 111 -1.03 -6.78 10.49
N THR A 112 -0.17 -6.45 9.52
CA THR A 112 0.18 -5.06 9.20
C THR A 112 -1.06 -4.33 8.68
N VAL A 113 -1.34 -3.16 9.27
CA VAL A 113 -2.45 -2.29 8.85
C VAL A 113 -1.94 -0.86 8.75
N ILE A 114 -2.21 -0.24 7.62
CA ILE A 114 -1.91 1.17 7.38
C ILE A 114 -3.19 1.97 7.22
N PHE A 115 -3.13 3.24 7.56
CA PHE A 115 -4.18 4.23 7.28
C PHE A 115 -3.71 5.06 6.10
N GLU A 116 -4.48 5.03 5.01
CA GLU A 116 -4.19 5.78 3.80
C GLU A 116 -5.15 6.96 3.66
N ILE A 117 -4.59 8.10 3.26
CA ILE A 117 -5.36 9.30 2.94
C ILE A 117 -4.93 9.77 1.56
N LYS A 118 -5.91 10.01 0.70
CA LYS A 118 -5.68 10.54 -0.64
C LYS A 118 -6.93 11.25 -1.15
N SER A 119 -6.75 12.14 -2.11
CA SER A 119 -7.90 12.80 -2.74
C SER A 119 -8.68 11.82 -3.62
N GLY A 120 -9.99 11.98 -3.63
CA GLY A 120 -10.90 11.34 -4.59
C GLY A 120 -11.22 12.28 -5.76
N PRO A 121 -12.12 11.88 -6.63
CA PRO A 121 -12.81 10.59 -6.65
C PRO A 121 -11.90 9.45 -7.08
N TYR A 122 -12.35 8.20 -6.88
CA TYR A 122 -11.63 7.04 -7.38
C TYR A 122 -11.55 7.05 -8.90
N LYS A 123 -10.37 6.79 -9.41
CA LYS A 123 -10.13 6.54 -10.84
C LYS A 123 -9.19 5.35 -10.95
N PRO A 124 -9.49 4.38 -11.81
CA PRO A 124 -8.55 3.31 -12.11
C PRO A 124 -7.23 3.92 -12.58
N LEU A 125 -6.10 3.31 -12.18
CA LEU A 125 -4.80 3.73 -12.67
C LEU A 125 -4.74 3.54 -14.19
N PRO A 126 -4.39 4.58 -14.96
CA PRO A 126 -4.15 4.40 -16.38
C PRO A 126 -2.92 3.50 -16.59
N PRO A 127 -2.83 2.79 -17.73
CA PRO A 127 -1.70 1.87 -17.98
C PRO A 127 -0.33 2.52 -17.84
N GLU A 128 -0.18 3.80 -18.20
CA GLU A 128 1.07 4.56 -18.11
C GLU A 128 1.51 4.82 -16.66
N ASP A 129 0.62 4.65 -15.69
CA ASP A 129 0.92 4.84 -14.25
C ASP A 129 1.15 3.52 -13.52
N ILE A 130 1.15 2.42 -14.24
CA ILE A 130 1.59 1.11 -13.76
C ILE A 130 2.95 0.84 -14.38
N ALA A 131 3.94 0.48 -13.57
CA ALA A 131 5.31 0.36 -14.04
C ALA A 131 5.45 -0.73 -15.12
N PRO A 132 5.89 -0.39 -16.33
CA PRO A 132 6.02 -1.36 -17.42
C PRO A 132 7.21 -2.32 -17.20
N TRP A 133 8.16 -1.93 -16.36
CA TRP A 133 9.36 -2.70 -16.05
C TRP A 133 9.14 -3.70 -14.90
N ALA A 134 7.95 -3.75 -14.31
CA ALA A 134 7.63 -4.66 -13.20
C ALA A 134 6.71 -5.80 -13.64
N PRO A 135 6.76 -6.98 -12.96
CA PRO A 135 5.84 -8.07 -13.25
C PRO A 135 4.38 -7.67 -13.06
N ALA A 136 3.48 -8.20 -13.88
CA ALA A 136 2.05 -8.04 -13.70
C ALA A 136 1.57 -8.82 -12.46
N PRO A 137 0.43 -8.42 -11.84
CA PRO A 137 -0.12 -9.17 -10.70
C PRO A 137 -0.43 -10.64 -11.02
N SER A 138 -0.68 -10.97 -12.30
CA SER A 138 -0.92 -12.34 -12.75
C SER A 138 0.37 -13.17 -12.82
N ASP A 139 1.56 -12.56 -12.80
CA ASP A 139 2.85 -13.23 -12.81
C ASP A 139 3.34 -13.43 -11.38
N LEU A 140 2.83 -14.47 -10.71
CA LEU A 140 3.15 -14.75 -9.31
C LEU A 140 4.63 -15.07 -9.09
N GLU A 141 5.26 -15.75 -10.02
CA GLU A 141 6.68 -16.10 -9.94
C GLU A 141 7.56 -14.86 -10.06
N GLY A 142 7.30 -14.02 -11.07
CA GLY A 142 8.01 -12.77 -11.25
C GLY A 142 7.80 -11.80 -10.09
N ALA A 143 6.57 -11.70 -9.58
CA ALA A 143 6.25 -10.86 -8.43
C ALA A 143 7.01 -11.30 -7.18
N ALA A 144 7.08 -12.60 -6.90
CA ALA A 144 7.83 -13.13 -5.76
C ALA A 144 9.33 -12.84 -5.90
N ALA A 145 9.89 -12.98 -7.10
CA ALA A 145 11.30 -12.70 -7.36
C ALA A 145 11.63 -11.22 -7.12
N VAL A 146 10.78 -10.30 -7.57
CA VAL A 146 10.95 -8.86 -7.36
C VAL A 146 10.89 -8.52 -5.87
N SER A 147 9.89 -9.00 -5.17
CA SER A 147 9.73 -8.76 -3.73
C SER A 147 10.94 -9.26 -2.95
N TYR A 148 11.41 -10.47 -3.25
CA TYR A 148 12.58 -11.04 -2.60
C TYR A 148 13.86 -10.24 -2.89
N THR A 149 14.04 -9.81 -4.13
CA THR A 149 15.19 -9.00 -4.54
C THR A 149 15.20 -7.67 -3.82
N HIS A 150 14.04 -7.02 -3.68
CA HIS A 150 13.93 -5.72 -3.02
C HIS A 150 14.16 -5.81 -1.50
N LEU A 151 13.86 -6.95 -0.86
CA LEU A 151 14.12 -7.16 0.56
C LEU A 151 15.61 -7.28 0.89
N ARG A 152 16.41 -7.70 -0.06
CA ARG A 152 17.86 -7.77 0.08
C ARG A 152 18.50 -6.42 -0.10
#